data_259c4041e230aacf2034fffe2f4251a3
#
_entry.id   259c4041e230aacf2034fffe2f4251a3
#
_cell.length_a   1.000
_cell.length_b   1.000
_cell.length_c   1.000
_cell.angle_alpha   90.00
_cell.angle_beta   90.00
_cell.angle_gamma   90.00
#
_symmetry.space_group_name_H-M   'P 1'
#
loop_
_entity.id
_entity.type
_entity.pdbx_description
1 polymer ?
#
loop_
_entity_poly.entity_id
_entity_poly.type
_entity_poly.pdbx_seq_one_letter_code
_entity_poly.pdbx_strand_id
1 'polypeptide(L)'
;MKPYGGTEIQYDYLKKYVDQGVLDSVQITTSVPEKEPLDPIKSNILWIKNSYDQPNLQGWFKNKDNHKKYDWYVFNSHWTFEKYRYFFKIPEDQSTVIKNAIDYDELKLKEDFAPKKKLKMCYISTPWRGLEVVLDAMEAIKDEDITLDVYSSTIIYGTSFKEQNDNQYTKLYEKAKSLPNVNYMGYCNHKELVGKLKDYDVNCFPSIWEETFCISAMESLAAGQLLITTDLGAIPETCAEFPIYIPFTQNKKKLAQQ
;
A
#
# COMPACT_ATOMS: atom_id res chain seq x y z
N MET A 1 3.39 -9.92 17.32
CA MET A 1 3.45 -10.25 15.87
C MET A 1 4.62 -9.48 15.28
N LYS A 2 5.40 -10.11 14.39
CA LYS A 2 6.40 -9.39 13.58
C LYS A 2 5.67 -8.57 12.51
N PRO A 3 6.27 -7.48 12.00
CA PRO A 3 5.74 -6.75 10.84
C PRO A 3 5.53 -7.70 9.65
N TYR A 4 4.40 -7.55 8.96
CA TYR A 4 4.13 -8.26 7.71
C TYR A 4 3.23 -7.41 6.83
N GLY A 5 3.85 -6.55 6.05
CA GLY A 5 3.21 -5.62 5.13
C GLY A 5 3.70 -5.81 3.69
N GLY A 6 3.47 -4.81 2.85
CA GLY A 6 3.80 -4.90 1.43
C GLY A 6 5.28 -5.19 1.14
N THR A 7 6.20 -4.73 1.98
CA THR A 7 7.64 -5.00 1.81
C THR A 7 7.96 -6.47 2.01
N GLU A 8 7.45 -7.07 3.09
CA GLU A 8 7.67 -8.47 3.44
C GLU A 8 7.02 -9.41 2.40
N ILE A 9 5.80 -9.10 1.97
CA ILE A 9 5.09 -9.85 0.91
C ILE A 9 5.91 -9.86 -0.38
N GLN A 10 6.42 -8.72 -0.82
CA GLN A 10 7.23 -8.65 -2.04
C GLN A 10 8.56 -9.38 -1.90
N TYR A 11 9.15 -9.38 -0.71
CA TYR A 11 10.38 -10.13 -0.46
C TYR A 11 10.14 -11.65 -0.46
N ASP A 12 8.98 -12.10 0.04
CA ASP A 12 8.59 -13.51 -0.03
C ASP A 12 8.30 -13.96 -1.47
N TYR A 13 7.67 -13.11 -2.30
CA TYR A 13 7.52 -13.38 -3.73
C TYR A 13 8.87 -13.45 -4.45
N LEU A 14 9.80 -12.56 -4.12
CA LEU A 14 11.15 -12.62 -4.66
C LEU A 14 11.81 -13.98 -4.38
N LYS A 15 11.73 -14.49 -3.13
CA LYS A 15 12.25 -15.80 -2.75
C LYS A 15 11.53 -16.96 -3.43
N LYS A 16 10.21 -16.81 -3.69
CA LYS A 16 9.40 -17.85 -4.33
C LYS A 16 9.73 -18.03 -5.81
N TYR A 17 10.01 -16.92 -6.52
CA TYR A 17 10.05 -16.90 -7.97
C TYR A 17 11.44 -16.67 -8.58
N VAL A 18 12.42 -16.22 -7.81
CA VAL A 18 13.79 -15.97 -8.28
C VAL A 18 14.69 -17.14 -7.90
N ASP A 19 15.56 -17.56 -8.83
CA ASP A 19 16.54 -18.61 -8.61
C ASP A 19 17.42 -18.30 -7.39
N GLN A 20 17.65 -19.31 -6.55
CA GLN A 20 18.40 -19.15 -5.31
C GLN A 20 19.85 -18.75 -5.57
N GLY A 21 20.47 -19.23 -6.65
CA GLY A 21 21.84 -18.84 -7.00
C GLY A 21 21.98 -17.35 -7.33
N VAL A 22 20.94 -16.74 -7.94
CA VAL A 22 20.89 -15.30 -8.15
C VAL A 22 20.75 -14.57 -6.81
N LEU A 23 19.86 -15.05 -5.92
CA LEU A 23 19.68 -14.44 -4.60
C LEU A 23 20.93 -14.54 -3.72
N ASP A 24 21.70 -15.63 -3.86
CA ASP A 24 22.92 -15.82 -3.11
C ASP A 24 24.05 -14.88 -3.57
N SER A 25 24.01 -14.38 -4.80
CA SER A 25 24.99 -13.45 -5.36
C SER A 25 24.76 -11.98 -5.00
N VAL A 26 23.61 -11.65 -4.43
CA VAL A 26 23.24 -10.27 -4.09
C VAL A 26 22.90 -10.13 -2.62
N GLN A 27 23.05 -8.93 -2.07
CA GLN A 27 22.47 -8.53 -0.80
C GLN A 27 21.39 -7.48 -1.07
N ILE A 28 20.16 -7.79 -0.72
CA ILE A 28 19.03 -6.88 -0.93
C ILE A 28 18.62 -6.24 0.40
N THR A 29 18.91 -4.95 0.53
CA THR A 29 18.40 -4.12 1.63
C THR A 29 17.07 -3.50 1.23
N THR A 30 16.03 -3.66 2.04
CA THR A 30 14.69 -3.12 1.74
C THR A 30 14.40 -1.86 2.55
N SER A 31 13.87 -0.83 1.90
CA SER A 31 13.30 0.38 2.50
C SER A 31 14.29 1.29 3.25
N VAL A 32 14.98 0.79 4.27
CA VAL A 32 15.88 1.56 5.12
C VAL A 32 17.33 1.20 4.80
N PRO A 33 18.14 2.17 4.30
CA PRO A 33 19.55 1.91 4.00
C PRO A 33 20.34 1.50 5.24
N GLU A 34 21.35 0.66 5.03
CA GLU A 34 22.29 0.22 6.09
C GLU A 34 21.58 -0.37 7.33
N LYS A 35 20.41 -0.95 7.16
CA LYS A 35 19.70 -1.69 8.20
C LYS A 35 20.52 -2.86 8.74
N GLU A 36 21.38 -3.41 7.88
CA GLU A 36 22.35 -4.45 8.15
C GLU A 36 23.70 -4.06 7.53
N PRO A 37 24.85 -4.55 8.03
CA PRO A 37 26.14 -4.34 7.38
C PRO A 37 26.12 -4.84 5.93
N LEU A 38 26.72 -4.06 5.03
CA LEU A 38 26.84 -4.44 3.62
C LEU A 38 27.88 -5.52 3.43
N ASP A 39 27.57 -6.52 2.60
CA ASP A 39 28.46 -7.60 2.24
C ASP A 39 29.47 -7.12 1.19
N PRO A 40 30.80 -7.16 1.45
CA PRO A 40 31.79 -6.64 0.52
C PRO A 40 32.01 -7.55 -0.70
N ILE A 41 31.44 -8.77 -0.71
CA ILE A 41 31.62 -9.76 -1.77
C ILE A 41 30.43 -9.76 -2.74
N LYS A 42 29.21 -9.41 -2.21
CA LYS A 42 27.97 -9.45 -2.97
C LYS A 42 27.67 -8.09 -3.61
N SER A 43 26.90 -8.11 -4.68
CA SER A 43 26.28 -6.87 -5.18
C SER A 43 25.22 -6.37 -4.20
N ASN A 44 25.41 -5.17 -3.69
CA ASN A 44 24.51 -4.55 -2.71
C ASN A 44 23.41 -3.75 -3.40
N ILE A 45 22.18 -4.19 -3.25
CA ILE A 45 21.01 -3.60 -3.87
C ILE A 45 20.15 -2.93 -2.79
N LEU A 46 19.81 -1.65 -2.98
CA LEU A 46 18.80 -0.97 -2.16
C LEU A 46 17.44 -0.98 -2.88
N TRP A 47 16.52 -1.79 -2.36
CA TRP A 47 15.15 -1.87 -2.87
C TRP A 47 14.24 -0.89 -2.13
N ILE A 48 13.97 0.24 -2.76
CA ILE A 48 13.24 1.37 -2.18
C ILE A 48 11.74 1.12 -2.27
N LYS A 49 11.09 1.07 -1.12
CA LYS A 49 9.64 0.86 -0.93
C LYS A 49 8.96 2.04 -0.22
N ASN A 50 9.73 2.92 0.38
CA ASN A 50 9.26 4.03 1.19
C ASN A 50 9.17 5.32 0.38
N SER A 51 8.29 6.23 0.81
CA SER A 51 8.23 7.57 0.23
C SER A 51 9.47 8.40 0.58
N TYR A 52 9.84 9.30 -0.32
CA TYR A 52 11.02 10.17 -0.25
C TYR A 52 10.98 11.16 0.91
N ASP A 53 9.79 11.50 1.41
CA ASP A 53 9.55 12.52 2.43
C ASP A 53 9.65 11.98 3.87
N GLN A 54 9.92 10.69 4.05
CA GLN A 54 10.05 10.09 5.38
C GLN A 54 11.29 10.65 6.12
N PRO A 55 11.10 11.25 7.31
CA PRO A 55 12.17 11.97 8.01
C PRO A 55 13.42 11.13 8.31
N ASN A 56 13.21 9.85 8.65
CA ASN A 56 14.29 8.91 8.97
C ASN A 56 15.16 8.51 7.77
N LEU A 57 14.72 8.78 6.55
CA LEU A 57 15.44 8.46 5.30
C LEU A 57 16.17 9.67 4.72
N GLN A 58 15.60 10.85 4.89
CA GLN A 58 16.11 12.06 4.23
C GLN A 58 17.58 12.37 4.55
N GLY A 59 18.01 12.18 5.79
CA GLY A 59 19.39 12.44 6.21
C GLY A 59 20.39 11.59 5.43
N TRP A 60 20.07 10.31 5.25
CA TRP A 60 20.93 9.38 4.51
C TRP A 60 21.00 9.73 3.02
N PHE A 61 19.85 9.95 2.38
CA PHE A 61 19.78 10.24 0.95
C PHE A 61 20.30 11.62 0.54
N LYS A 62 20.26 12.62 1.44
CA LYS A 62 20.85 13.95 1.20
C LYS A 62 22.38 13.92 1.14
N ASN A 63 23.03 12.95 1.77
CA ASN A 63 24.47 12.77 1.69
C ASN A 63 24.82 11.92 0.44
N LYS A 64 25.34 12.58 -0.60
CA LYS A 64 25.72 11.94 -1.87
C LYS A 64 26.80 10.86 -1.76
N ASP A 65 27.67 10.94 -0.74
CA ASP A 65 28.68 9.89 -0.54
C ASP A 65 28.07 8.58 -0.12
N ASN A 66 26.88 8.58 0.49
CA ASN A 66 26.14 7.37 0.80
C ASN A 66 25.65 6.65 -0.46
N HIS A 67 25.43 7.38 -1.57
CA HIS A 67 24.94 6.76 -2.81
C HIS A 67 25.95 5.77 -3.40
N LYS A 68 27.24 5.90 -3.08
CA LYS A 68 28.30 4.98 -3.52
C LYS A 68 28.32 3.65 -2.76
N LYS A 69 27.52 3.52 -1.69
CA LYS A 69 27.52 2.33 -0.83
C LYS A 69 26.70 1.17 -1.44
N TYR A 70 25.80 1.47 -2.35
CA TYR A 70 25.01 0.47 -3.06
C TYR A 70 25.40 0.45 -4.53
N ASP A 71 25.49 -0.74 -5.08
CA ASP A 71 25.80 -0.95 -6.50
C ASP A 71 24.58 -0.64 -7.36
N TRP A 72 23.37 -0.86 -6.81
CA TRP A 72 22.12 -0.67 -7.56
C TRP A 72 20.96 -0.22 -6.68
N TYR A 73 20.09 0.63 -7.27
CA TYR A 73 18.85 1.12 -6.68
C TYR A 73 17.64 0.58 -7.44
N VAL A 74 16.71 -0.07 -6.74
CA VAL A 74 15.48 -0.58 -7.32
C VAL A 74 14.30 0.16 -6.73
N PHE A 75 13.46 0.73 -7.58
CA PHE A 75 12.25 1.47 -7.21
C PHE A 75 11.02 0.67 -7.59
N ASN A 76 9.95 0.81 -6.80
CA ASN A 76 8.70 0.09 -7.05
C ASN A 76 7.75 0.82 -8.02
N SER A 77 8.06 2.05 -8.42
CA SER A 77 7.32 2.81 -9.43
C SER A 77 8.21 3.88 -10.06
N HIS A 78 7.84 4.34 -11.26
CA HIS A 78 8.48 5.52 -11.89
C HIS A 78 8.22 6.78 -11.06
N TRP A 79 7.02 6.92 -10.47
CA TRP A 79 6.73 8.03 -9.57
C TRP A 79 7.73 8.10 -8.41
N THR A 80 8.00 6.97 -7.73
CA THR A 80 8.99 6.93 -6.64
C THR A 80 10.40 7.24 -7.15
N PHE A 81 10.80 6.63 -8.28
CA PHE A 81 12.09 6.90 -8.90
C PHE A 81 12.29 8.39 -9.19
N GLU A 82 11.32 9.06 -9.83
CA GLU A 82 11.38 10.48 -10.16
C GLU A 82 11.48 11.37 -8.92
N LYS A 83 10.76 11.03 -7.83
CA LYS A 83 10.88 11.75 -6.55
C LYS A 83 12.28 11.64 -5.97
N TYR A 84 12.86 10.45 -5.90
CA TYR A 84 14.21 10.25 -5.39
C TYR A 84 15.26 10.89 -6.28
N ARG A 85 15.13 10.78 -7.60
CA ARG A 85 16.00 11.44 -8.57
C ARG A 85 15.95 12.98 -8.40
N TYR A 86 14.78 13.54 -8.27
CA TYR A 86 14.61 15.00 -8.14
C TYR A 86 15.17 15.52 -6.80
N PHE A 87 14.80 14.91 -5.68
CA PHE A 87 15.16 15.44 -4.36
C PHE A 87 16.57 15.05 -3.91
N PHE A 88 17.03 13.86 -4.25
CA PHE A 88 18.30 13.33 -3.74
C PHE A 88 19.38 13.16 -4.80
N LYS A 89 19.03 13.28 -6.08
CA LYS A 89 19.96 13.10 -7.20
C LYS A 89 20.57 11.68 -7.22
N ILE A 90 19.76 10.66 -6.99
CA ILE A 90 20.20 9.27 -7.10
C ILE A 90 20.71 9.01 -8.52
N PRO A 91 21.84 8.27 -8.69
CA PRO A 91 22.40 7.96 -10.01
C PRO A 91 21.41 7.20 -10.88
N GLU A 92 21.14 7.72 -12.07
CA GLU A 92 20.16 7.17 -13.01
C GLU A 92 20.68 5.89 -13.67
N ASP A 93 21.99 5.85 -13.94
CA ASP A 93 22.71 4.73 -14.53
C ASP A 93 22.89 3.53 -13.59
N GLN A 94 22.64 3.70 -12.29
CA GLN A 94 22.63 2.65 -11.26
C GLN A 94 21.21 2.41 -10.72
N SER A 95 20.18 2.80 -11.47
CA SER A 95 18.79 2.72 -11.00
C SER A 95 17.88 1.99 -11.99
N THR A 96 16.91 1.28 -11.45
CA THR A 96 15.86 0.66 -12.28
C THR A 96 14.52 0.66 -11.54
N VAL A 97 13.43 0.56 -12.31
CA VAL A 97 12.08 0.41 -11.77
C VAL A 97 11.64 -1.05 -11.99
N ILE A 98 11.38 -1.74 -10.87
CA ILE A 98 10.76 -3.07 -10.86
C ILE A 98 9.48 -2.95 -10.04
N LYS A 99 8.34 -2.96 -10.72
CA LYS A 99 7.03 -2.82 -10.08
C LYS A 99 6.76 -3.99 -9.13
N ASN A 100 5.96 -3.73 -8.08
CA ASN A 100 5.52 -4.80 -7.21
C ASN A 100 4.63 -5.78 -7.97
N ALA A 101 4.64 -7.03 -7.54
CA ALA A 101 3.82 -8.11 -8.09
C ALA A 101 2.68 -8.50 -7.15
N ILE A 102 1.71 -9.22 -7.68
CA ILE A 102 0.69 -9.95 -6.94
C ILE A 102 0.78 -11.43 -7.29
N ASP A 103 0.40 -12.29 -6.35
CA ASP A 103 0.37 -13.74 -6.58
C ASP A 103 -1.02 -14.17 -7.03
N TYR A 104 -1.15 -14.52 -8.30
CA TYR A 104 -2.41 -14.97 -8.89
C TYR A 104 -2.89 -16.31 -8.31
N ASP A 105 -2.00 -17.14 -7.79
CA ASP A 105 -2.38 -18.43 -7.17
C ASP A 105 -3.11 -18.23 -5.84
N GLU A 106 -2.83 -17.14 -5.15
CA GLU A 106 -3.50 -16.77 -3.89
C GLU A 106 -4.78 -15.96 -4.12
N LEU A 107 -4.89 -15.29 -5.25
CA LEU A 107 -6.00 -14.40 -5.59
C LEU A 107 -7.17 -15.20 -6.16
N LYS A 108 -8.38 -14.95 -5.63
CA LYS A 108 -9.61 -15.51 -6.17
C LYS A 108 -10.36 -14.45 -6.95
N LEU A 109 -10.72 -14.78 -8.17
CA LEU A 109 -11.48 -13.89 -9.05
C LEU A 109 -12.95 -13.88 -8.66
N LYS A 110 -13.58 -12.73 -8.83
CA LYS A 110 -15.03 -12.58 -8.78
C LYS A 110 -15.64 -13.24 -10.01
N GLU A 111 -16.69 -14.03 -9.81
CA GLU A 111 -17.38 -14.76 -10.88
C GLU A 111 -18.72 -14.11 -11.27
N ASP A 112 -19.35 -13.39 -10.33
CA ASP A 112 -20.65 -12.76 -10.53
C ASP A 112 -20.53 -11.23 -10.62
N PHE A 113 -20.79 -10.71 -11.80
CA PHE A 113 -20.81 -9.28 -12.13
C PHE A 113 -22.22 -8.76 -12.43
N ALA A 114 -23.27 -9.54 -12.11
CA ALA A 114 -24.66 -9.09 -12.31
C ALA A 114 -24.95 -7.83 -11.45
N PRO A 115 -25.79 -6.91 -11.96
CA PRO A 115 -26.21 -5.74 -11.19
C PRO A 115 -26.86 -6.17 -9.86
N LYS A 116 -26.42 -5.60 -8.77
CA LYS A 116 -26.91 -5.89 -7.42
C LYS A 116 -27.71 -4.74 -6.88
N LYS A 117 -28.79 -5.04 -6.15
CA LYS A 117 -29.54 -4.03 -5.40
C LYS A 117 -28.75 -3.50 -4.19
N LYS A 118 -27.94 -4.36 -3.58
CA LYS A 118 -27.13 -4.03 -2.41
C LYS A 118 -25.66 -4.18 -2.76
N LEU A 119 -24.90 -3.09 -2.62
CA LEU A 119 -23.47 -3.08 -2.83
C LEU A 119 -22.70 -3.42 -1.56
N LYS A 120 -21.71 -4.31 -1.71
CA LYS A 120 -20.79 -4.67 -0.65
C LYS A 120 -19.41 -4.08 -0.95
N MET A 121 -19.01 -3.11 -0.14
CA MET A 121 -17.74 -2.41 -0.28
C MET A 121 -16.72 -2.92 0.74
N CYS A 122 -15.44 -2.74 0.47
CA CYS A 122 -14.37 -2.91 1.45
C CYS A 122 -13.44 -1.69 1.47
N TYR A 123 -12.77 -1.52 2.62
CA TYR A 123 -11.60 -0.68 2.82
C TYR A 123 -10.49 -1.55 3.40
N ILE A 124 -9.36 -1.67 2.70
CA ILE A 124 -8.28 -2.62 3.02
C ILE A 124 -6.93 -1.91 3.16
N SER A 125 -6.86 -0.94 4.07
CA SER A 125 -5.64 -0.17 4.29
C SER A 125 -5.50 0.28 5.75
N THR A 126 -4.35 0.88 6.06
CA THR A 126 -4.09 1.48 7.38
C THR A 126 -4.96 2.71 7.63
N PRO A 127 -5.23 3.07 8.90
CA PRO A 127 -6.21 4.10 9.23
C PRO A 127 -5.86 5.51 8.71
N TRP A 128 -4.57 5.85 8.58
CA TRP A 128 -4.13 7.18 8.12
C TRP A 128 -4.19 7.37 6.61
N ARG A 129 -4.51 6.34 5.83
CA ARG A 129 -4.52 6.39 4.36
C ARG A 129 -5.86 6.76 3.74
N GLY A 130 -6.84 7.22 4.55
CA GLY A 130 -8.13 7.67 4.06
C GLY A 130 -9.34 7.06 4.75
N LEU A 131 -9.17 6.28 5.84
CA LEU A 131 -10.29 5.69 6.58
C LEU A 131 -11.28 6.76 7.07
N GLU A 132 -10.79 7.92 7.54
CA GLU A 132 -11.66 9.04 7.95
C GLU A 132 -12.57 9.50 6.80
N VAL A 133 -12.02 9.63 5.60
CA VAL A 133 -12.76 10.09 4.41
C VAL A 133 -13.85 9.09 4.04
N VAL A 134 -13.54 7.79 3.99
CA VAL A 134 -14.55 6.79 3.63
C VAL A 134 -15.64 6.66 4.71
N LEU A 135 -15.30 6.83 5.99
CA LEU A 135 -16.31 6.81 7.06
C LEU A 135 -17.23 8.03 7.03
N ASP A 136 -16.71 9.20 6.67
CA ASP A 136 -17.53 10.42 6.47
C ASP A 136 -18.50 10.24 5.28
N ALA A 137 -18.02 9.61 4.19
CA ALA A 137 -18.87 9.28 3.05
C ALA A 137 -19.95 8.25 3.43
N MET A 138 -19.59 7.17 4.15
CA MET A 138 -20.54 6.14 4.60
C MET A 138 -21.60 6.69 5.57
N GLU A 139 -21.24 7.66 6.40
CA GLU A 139 -22.19 8.36 7.28
C GLU A 139 -23.23 9.15 6.48
N ALA A 140 -22.81 9.78 5.39
CA ALA A 140 -23.70 10.56 4.51
C ALA A 140 -24.70 9.70 3.74
N ILE A 141 -24.34 8.42 3.44
CA ILE A 141 -25.15 7.46 2.68
C ILE A 141 -25.67 6.29 3.53
N LYS A 142 -25.80 6.49 4.84
CA LYS A 142 -26.18 5.42 5.78
C LYS A 142 -27.52 4.77 5.53
N ASP A 143 -28.43 5.47 4.83
CA ASP A 143 -29.78 5.00 4.52
C ASP A 143 -29.88 4.30 3.15
N GLU A 144 -28.74 4.19 2.44
CA GLU A 144 -28.65 3.50 1.15
C GLU A 144 -28.35 1.99 1.33
N ASP A 145 -28.69 1.19 0.33
CA ASP A 145 -28.39 -0.24 0.30
C ASP A 145 -26.91 -0.54 0.01
N ILE A 146 -26.03 0.07 0.82
CA ILE A 146 -24.57 -0.04 0.71
C ILE A 146 -23.99 -0.42 2.07
N THR A 147 -23.10 -1.41 2.08
CA THR A 147 -22.36 -1.81 3.28
C THR A 147 -20.86 -1.75 3.05
N LEU A 148 -20.09 -1.38 4.10
CA LEU A 148 -18.63 -1.31 4.08
C LEU A 148 -18.02 -2.23 5.14
N ASP A 149 -17.17 -3.15 4.73
CA ASP A 149 -16.30 -3.91 5.63
C ASP A 149 -14.92 -3.24 5.71
N VAL A 150 -14.49 -2.87 6.92
CA VAL A 150 -13.24 -2.12 7.15
C VAL A 150 -12.17 -3.06 7.72
N TYR A 151 -11.21 -3.43 6.90
CA TYR A 151 -9.98 -4.13 7.30
C TYR A 151 -8.87 -3.10 7.51
N SER A 152 -8.76 -2.61 8.75
CA SER A 152 -7.82 -1.55 9.08
C SER A 152 -7.24 -1.74 10.47
N SER A 153 -5.91 -1.74 10.57
CA SER A 153 -5.19 -1.85 11.84
C SER A 153 -3.74 -1.42 11.66
N THR A 154 -3.13 -0.93 12.74
CA THR A 154 -1.70 -0.60 12.77
C THR A 154 -0.82 -1.83 13.02
N ILE A 155 -1.41 -2.98 13.38
CA ILE A 155 -0.69 -4.21 13.75
C ILE A 155 0.10 -4.84 12.58
N ILE A 156 -0.19 -4.47 11.33
CA ILE A 156 0.59 -4.90 10.18
C ILE A 156 2.07 -4.49 10.29
N TYR A 157 2.36 -3.44 11.05
CA TYR A 157 3.73 -2.99 11.35
C TYR A 157 4.29 -3.60 12.66
N GLY A 158 3.62 -4.62 13.20
CA GLY A 158 4.03 -5.35 14.39
C GLY A 158 3.37 -4.87 15.68
N THR A 159 3.45 -5.71 16.72
CA THR A 159 2.81 -5.46 18.02
C THR A 159 3.31 -4.19 18.69
N SER A 160 4.63 -3.96 18.70
CA SER A 160 5.22 -2.77 19.31
C SER A 160 4.77 -1.47 18.61
N PHE A 161 4.65 -1.48 17.27
CA PHE A 161 4.13 -0.32 16.55
C PHE A 161 2.67 -0.04 16.91
N LYS A 162 1.85 -1.08 17.02
CA LYS A 162 0.46 -0.96 17.44
C LYS A 162 0.35 -0.35 18.83
N GLU A 163 1.08 -0.86 19.82
CA GLU A 163 1.06 -0.36 21.19
C GLU A 163 1.40 1.13 21.28
N GLN A 164 2.31 1.60 20.45
CA GLN A 164 2.75 3.00 20.42
C GLN A 164 1.81 3.93 19.65
N ASN A 165 1.13 3.43 18.63
CA ASN A 165 0.47 4.29 17.64
C ASN A 165 -1.05 4.09 17.53
N ASP A 166 -1.63 2.98 18.01
CA ASP A 166 -3.04 2.65 17.77
C ASP A 166 -4.01 3.61 18.48
N ASN A 167 -3.60 4.15 19.63
CA ASN A 167 -4.43 5.05 20.44
C ASN A 167 -4.89 6.31 19.68
N GLN A 168 -4.09 6.83 18.77
CA GLN A 168 -4.47 8.01 17.97
C GLN A 168 -5.63 7.73 17.01
N TYR A 169 -5.92 6.46 16.69
CA TYR A 169 -6.98 6.03 15.80
C TYR A 169 -8.22 5.49 16.52
N THR A 170 -8.23 5.46 17.85
CA THR A 170 -9.33 4.91 18.67
C THR A 170 -10.67 5.53 18.27
N LYS A 171 -10.75 6.87 18.19
CA LYS A 171 -11.99 7.58 17.79
C LYS A 171 -12.46 7.19 16.37
N LEU A 172 -11.52 6.93 15.47
CA LEU A 172 -11.83 6.52 14.10
C LEU A 172 -12.40 5.09 14.07
N TYR A 173 -11.83 4.19 14.85
CA TYR A 173 -12.35 2.82 15.00
C TYR A 173 -13.72 2.79 15.70
N GLU A 174 -13.93 3.66 16.70
CA GLU A 174 -15.23 3.81 17.36
C GLU A 174 -16.29 4.35 16.39
N LYS A 175 -15.94 5.34 15.56
CA LYS A 175 -16.81 5.82 14.48
C LYS A 175 -17.16 4.68 13.51
N ALA A 176 -16.20 3.89 13.06
CA ALA A 176 -16.46 2.75 12.18
C ALA A 176 -17.45 1.74 12.80
N LYS A 177 -17.33 1.47 14.11
CA LYS A 177 -18.23 0.57 14.84
C LYS A 177 -19.62 1.14 15.09
N SER A 178 -19.78 2.45 15.10
CA SER A 178 -21.05 3.12 15.40
C SER A 178 -21.96 3.31 14.19
N LEU A 179 -21.42 3.26 12.97
CA LEU A 179 -22.18 3.42 11.75
C LEU A 179 -22.96 2.14 11.39
N PRO A 180 -24.28 2.22 11.11
CA PRO A 180 -25.11 1.05 10.89
C PRO A 180 -24.78 0.27 9.62
N ASN A 181 -24.17 0.94 8.65
CA ASN A 181 -23.78 0.38 7.35
C ASN A 181 -22.28 0.06 7.25
N VAL A 182 -21.55 0.05 8.38
CA VAL A 182 -20.11 -0.26 8.44
C VAL A 182 -19.83 -1.40 9.41
N ASN A 183 -19.06 -2.38 8.97
CA ASN A 183 -18.53 -3.47 9.79
C ASN A 183 -17.04 -3.27 10.01
N TYR A 184 -16.61 -2.98 11.24
CA TYR A 184 -15.18 -2.89 11.56
C TYR A 184 -14.60 -4.28 11.80
N MET A 185 -13.86 -4.79 10.83
CA MET A 185 -13.25 -6.13 10.83
C MET A 185 -11.86 -6.16 11.50
N GLY A 186 -11.22 -5.00 11.66
CA GLY A 186 -9.88 -4.89 12.24
C GLY A 186 -8.79 -5.48 11.35
N TYR A 187 -7.88 -6.26 11.94
CA TYR A 187 -6.78 -6.92 11.22
C TYR A 187 -7.24 -8.23 10.58
N CYS A 188 -6.83 -8.43 9.35
CA CYS A 188 -6.89 -9.71 8.65
C CYS A 188 -5.50 -10.02 8.08
N ASN A 189 -5.04 -11.27 8.12
CA ASN A 189 -3.78 -11.62 7.47
C ASN A 189 -3.94 -11.55 5.94
N HIS A 190 -2.84 -11.27 5.24
CA HIS A 190 -2.85 -10.98 3.81
C HIS A 190 -3.49 -12.11 2.98
N LYS A 191 -3.09 -13.36 3.21
CA LYS A 191 -3.61 -14.51 2.46
C LYS A 191 -5.12 -14.70 2.61
N GLU A 192 -5.61 -14.55 3.83
CA GLU A 192 -7.06 -14.60 4.12
C GLU A 192 -7.79 -13.43 3.47
N LEU A 193 -7.22 -12.21 3.55
CA LEU A 193 -7.80 -11.01 2.97
C LEU A 193 -7.93 -11.13 1.44
N VAL A 194 -6.86 -11.51 0.77
CA VAL A 194 -6.83 -11.68 -0.69
C VAL A 194 -7.87 -12.70 -1.16
N GLY A 195 -8.05 -13.79 -0.40
CA GLY A 195 -9.09 -14.79 -0.68
C GLY A 195 -10.53 -14.29 -0.54
N LYS A 196 -10.76 -13.20 0.22
CA LYS A 196 -12.08 -12.56 0.43
C LYS A 196 -12.40 -11.45 -0.56
N LEU A 197 -11.40 -10.91 -1.28
CA LEU A 197 -11.61 -9.75 -2.17
C LEU A 197 -12.71 -10.00 -3.20
N LYS A 198 -12.83 -11.21 -3.72
CA LYS A 198 -13.88 -11.61 -4.69
C LYS A 198 -15.32 -11.40 -4.17
N ASP A 199 -15.51 -11.33 -2.84
CA ASP A 199 -16.82 -11.21 -2.20
C ASP A 199 -17.32 -9.76 -2.14
N TYR A 200 -16.49 -8.79 -2.55
CA TYR A 200 -16.80 -7.36 -2.57
C TYR A 200 -17.02 -6.86 -3.98
N ASP A 201 -17.87 -5.87 -4.11
CA ASP A 201 -18.18 -5.21 -5.37
C ASP A 201 -17.22 -4.05 -5.63
N VAL A 202 -16.87 -3.33 -4.56
CA VAL A 202 -16.07 -2.09 -4.60
C VAL A 202 -15.02 -2.08 -3.51
N ASN A 203 -13.79 -1.72 -3.84
CA ASN A 203 -12.83 -1.22 -2.86
C ASN A 203 -12.87 0.30 -2.87
N CYS A 204 -13.31 0.91 -1.77
CA CYS A 204 -13.31 2.35 -1.59
C CYS A 204 -12.06 2.79 -0.83
N PHE A 205 -11.07 3.27 -1.57
CA PHE A 205 -9.77 3.67 -1.04
C PHE A 205 -9.42 5.11 -1.42
N PRO A 206 -10.08 6.14 -0.85
CA PRO A 206 -9.80 7.54 -1.12
C PRO A 206 -8.49 7.96 -0.44
N SER A 207 -7.36 7.55 -1.02
CA SER A 207 -6.05 7.76 -0.40
C SER A 207 -5.74 9.24 -0.19
N ILE A 208 -5.33 9.59 1.03
CA ILE A 208 -4.80 10.90 1.39
C ILE A 208 -3.28 10.85 1.64
N TRP A 209 -2.67 9.73 1.26
CA TRP A 209 -1.26 9.44 1.38
C TRP A 209 -0.64 9.24 0.00
N GLU A 210 0.52 9.85 -0.28
CA GLU A 210 1.26 9.61 -1.52
C GLU A 210 1.78 8.16 -1.55
N GLU A 211 1.00 7.27 -2.18
CA GLU A 211 1.41 5.87 -2.32
C GLU A 211 2.61 5.74 -3.23
N THR A 212 3.56 4.90 -2.84
CA THR A 212 4.72 4.56 -3.69
C THR A 212 4.41 3.51 -4.74
N PHE A 213 3.32 2.73 -4.55
CA PHE A 213 2.80 1.76 -5.51
C PHE A 213 1.33 1.41 -5.26
N CYS A 214 0.96 0.94 -4.05
CA CYS A 214 -0.36 0.47 -3.64
C CYS A 214 -0.73 -0.95 -4.13
N ILE A 215 -0.17 -1.97 -3.45
CA ILE A 215 -0.46 -3.39 -3.75
C ILE A 215 -1.95 -3.72 -3.57
N SER A 216 -2.59 -3.20 -2.52
CA SER A 216 -4.00 -3.46 -2.23
C SER A 216 -4.95 -2.97 -3.34
N ALA A 217 -4.61 -1.86 -4.00
CA ALA A 217 -5.37 -1.38 -5.15
C ALA A 217 -5.24 -2.34 -6.34
N MET A 218 -4.02 -2.82 -6.63
CA MET A 218 -3.77 -3.78 -7.70
C MET A 218 -4.46 -5.12 -7.43
N GLU A 219 -4.41 -5.64 -6.20
CA GLU A 219 -5.09 -6.87 -5.77
C GLU A 219 -6.61 -6.75 -5.92
N SER A 220 -7.19 -5.61 -5.56
CA SER A 220 -8.63 -5.34 -5.69
C SER A 220 -9.08 -5.36 -7.14
N LEU A 221 -8.36 -4.66 -8.03
CA LEU A 221 -8.65 -4.67 -9.47
C LEU A 221 -8.50 -6.07 -10.06
N ALA A 222 -7.43 -6.78 -9.69
CA ALA A 222 -7.19 -8.14 -10.16
C ALA A 222 -8.22 -9.15 -9.64
N ALA A 223 -8.82 -8.91 -8.46
CA ALA A 223 -9.94 -9.71 -7.95
C ALA A 223 -11.28 -9.42 -8.66
N GLY A 224 -11.36 -8.41 -9.52
CA GLY A 224 -12.56 -8.01 -10.25
C GLY A 224 -13.44 -7.01 -9.50
N GLN A 225 -12.89 -6.28 -8.53
CA GLN A 225 -13.60 -5.19 -7.85
C GLN A 225 -13.51 -3.90 -8.67
N LEU A 226 -14.52 -3.05 -8.56
CA LEU A 226 -14.38 -1.65 -8.89
C LEU A 226 -13.53 -0.96 -7.80
N LEU A 227 -12.54 -0.17 -8.21
CA LEU A 227 -11.75 0.63 -7.29
C LEU A 227 -12.19 2.09 -7.38
N ILE A 228 -12.55 2.69 -6.25
CA ILE A 228 -12.74 4.14 -6.10
C ILE A 228 -11.54 4.67 -5.32
N THR A 229 -10.75 5.55 -5.92
CA THR A 229 -9.53 6.06 -5.30
C THR A 229 -9.19 7.48 -5.75
N THR A 230 -8.19 8.08 -5.13
CA THR A 230 -7.64 9.37 -5.56
C THR A 230 -6.53 9.20 -6.60
N ASP A 231 -6.24 10.25 -7.33
CA ASP A 231 -5.14 10.34 -8.30
C ASP A 231 -3.78 10.70 -7.65
N LEU A 232 -3.58 10.33 -6.37
CA LEU A 232 -2.44 10.75 -5.56
C LEU A 232 -1.28 9.75 -5.62
N GLY A 233 -0.05 10.26 -5.69
CA GLY A 233 1.16 9.43 -5.67
C GLY A 233 1.32 8.55 -6.91
N ALA A 234 1.72 7.30 -6.72
CA ALA A 234 1.89 6.31 -7.79
C ALA A 234 0.59 5.56 -8.15
N ILE A 235 -0.56 5.89 -7.56
CA ILE A 235 -1.83 5.19 -7.84
C ILE A 235 -2.18 5.22 -9.33
N PRO A 236 -2.09 6.37 -10.06
CA PRO A 236 -2.35 6.39 -11.49
C PRO A 236 -1.40 5.51 -12.32
N GLU A 237 -0.13 5.40 -11.89
CA GLU A 237 0.83 4.49 -12.54
C GLU A 237 0.51 3.01 -12.27
N THR A 238 0.03 2.69 -11.06
CA THR A 238 -0.28 1.31 -10.66
C THR A 238 -1.57 0.80 -11.28
N CYS A 239 -2.59 1.67 -11.34
CA CYS A 239 -3.97 1.28 -11.65
C CYS A 239 -4.44 1.72 -13.05
N ALA A 240 -3.64 2.53 -13.77
CA ALA A 240 -3.97 3.09 -15.09
C ALA A 240 -5.39 3.72 -15.11
N GLU A 241 -6.20 3.43 -16.12
CA GLU A 241 -7.55 3.97 -16.30
C GLU A 241 -8.66 3.13 -15.63
N PHE A 242 -8.32 2.05 -14.93
CA PHE A 242 -9.34 1.13 -14.39
C PHE A 242 -10.16 1.65 -13.21
N PRO A 243 -9.61 2.48 -12.28
CA PRO A 243 -10.39 3.03 -11.18
C PRO A 243 -11.35 4.15 -11.58
N ILE A 244 -12.34 4.39 -10.74
CA ILE A 244 -12.99 5.70 -10.68
C ILE A 244 -12.07 6.60 -9.85
N TYR A 245 -11.45 7.57 -10.51
CA TYR A 245 -10.62 8.56 -9.83
C TYR A 245 -11.45 9.72 -9.32
N ILE A 246 -11.29 10.02 -8.02
CA ILE A 246 -11.76 11.25 -7.41
C ILE A 246 -10.58 12.22 -7.27
N PRO A 247 -10.68 13.48 -7.75
CA PRO A 247 -9.57 14.43 -7.68
C PRO A 247 -9.13 14.67 -6.24
N PHE A 248 -7.84 14.48 -5.98
CA PHE A 248 -7.31 14.66 -4.64
C PHE A 248 -7.48 16.12 -4.16
N THR A 249 -7.87 16.27 -2.91
CA THR A 249 -7.88 17.54 -2.17
C THR A 249 -7.46 17.31 -0.73
N GLN A 250 -6.75 18.29 -0.14
CA GLN A 250 -6.40 18.26 1.28
C GLN A 250 -7.62 18.44 2.20
N ASN A 251 -8.71 18.94 1.68
CA ASN A 251 -9.97 19.07 2.42
C ASN A 251 -10.70 17.71 2.43
N LYS A 252 -10.51 16.95 3.50
CA LYS A 252 -11.09 15.62 3.68
C LYS A 252 -12.61 15.59 3.57
N LYS A 253 -13.30 16.62 4.10
CA LYS A 253 -14.79 16.72 3.99
C LYS A 253 -15.24 16.88 2.55
N LYS A 254 -14.54 17.74 1.77
CA LYS A 254 -14.82 17.87 0.34
C LYS A 254 -14.53 16.57 -0.41
N LEU A 255 -13.45 15.86 -0.03
CA LEU A 255 -13.09 14.57 -0.63
C LEU A 255 -14.17 13.50 -0.36
N ALA A 256 -14.74 13.48 0.84
CA ALA A 256 -15.81 12.55 1.21
C ALA A 256 -17.16 12.82 0.51
N GLN A 257 -17.34 14.01 -0.07
CA GLN A 257 -18.58 14.42 -0.80
C GLN A 257 -18.51 14.11 -2.31
N GLN A 258 -17.36 13.77 -2.82
CA GLN A 258 -17.14 13.39 -4.24
C GLN A 258 -17.53 11.94 -4.48
#